data_7b9499377532ee3b7f75b05ccd02acde
#
_entry.id   7b9499377532ee3b7f75b05ccd02acde
#
_cell.length_a   1.000
_cell.length_b   1.000
_cell.length_c   1.000
_cell.angle_alpha   90.00
_cell.angle_beta   90.00
_cell.angle_gamma   90.00
#
_symmetry.space_group_name_H-M   'P 1'
#
loop_
_entity.id
_entity.type
_entity.pdbx_description
1 polymer ?
#
loop_
_entity_poly.entity_id
_entity_poly.type
_entity_poly.pdbx_seq_one_letter_code
_entity_poly.pdbx_strand_id
1 'polypeptide(L)'
;MKRHVLGALLSGCLLAAAPPLRAQNDITDTLPKGVTPEFAAGIERALEYLARTQNNDGSWRNGGGFGSYPTAMTALAGMALLGSGSTPTRGRYYRQVRKATEYLIRCQGADGTISSLAEEGRSMYGHGFATMFLAEVYGMEEDRRRQEVLHDVLTKAVQLTARSQSRAGGWLYSPDQNGDEGSVTVTQIQALRACRNAGILVPVKTIENAVGYIRNSANPDGSIRYSAQGGGGGRPPITAAAVAVLYNAGRYDDPLAEKALEYARHTLPINGSGNGHHFYSHLYLSQSLWQRGGAEWEEYYPTMGKWLLTQQQRDGSWVGDGVGTTYGTAIALTILQLPYAYLPIYQR
;
A
#
# COMPACT_ATOMS: atom_id res chain seq x y z
N MET A 1 -0.55 -84.39 -48.81
CA MET A 1 0.24 -83.39 -48.01
C MET A 1 0.16 -82.05 -48.72
N LYS A 2 -0.72 -81.17 -48.33
CA LYS A 2 -0.83 -79.78 -48.87
C LYS A 2 -0.65 -78.81 -47.73
N ARG A 3 0.44 -77.98 -47.78
CA ARG A 3 0.72 -76.93 -46.84
C ARG A 3 -0.02 -75.66 -47.25
N HIS A 4 -0.87 -75.15 -46.38
CA HIS A 4 -1.47 -73.82 -46.51
C HIS A 4 -0.57 -72.78 -45.85
N VAL A 5 -0.17 -71.76 -46.64
CA VAL A 5 0.54 -70.63 -46.20
C VAL A 5 -0.50 -69.52 -45.89
N LEU A 6 -0.56 -69.08 -44.65
CA LEU A 6 -1.39 -67.94 -44.20
C LEU A 6 -0.62 -66.68 -44.34
N GLY A 7 -1.03 -65.78 -45.22
CA GLY A 7 -0.46 -64.42 -45.33
C GLY A 7 -1.10 -63.47 -44.30
N ALA A 8 -0.30 -62.85 -43.45
CA ALA A 8 -0.73 -61.80 -42.51
C ALA A 8 -0.62 -60.42 -43.19
N LEU A 9 -1.77 -59.78 -43.33
CA LEU A 9 -1.86 -58.38 -43.75
C LEU A 9 -1.62 -57.47 -42.48
N LEU A 10 -0.51 -56.75 -42.46
CA LEU A 10 -0.23 -55.67 -41.49
C LEU A 10 -0.90 -54.38 -41.99
N SER A 11 -1.98 -53.96 -41.34
CA SER A 11 -2.62 -52.66 -41.52
C SER A 11 -1.87 -51.62 -40.68
N GLY A 12 -1.07 -50.78 -41.33
CA GLY A 12 -0.40 -49.65 -40.65
C GLY A 12 -1.39 -48.50 -40.38
N CYS A 13 -1.74 -48.29 -39.13
CA CYS A 13 -2.41 -47.06 -38.69
C CYS A 13 -1.39 -45.93 -38.63
N LEU A 14 -1.47 -44.98 -39.56
CA LEU A 14 -0.80 -43.67 -39.44
C LEU A 14 -1.55 -42.86 -38.38
N LEU A 15 -0.96 -42.73 -37.20
CA LEU A 15 -1.34 -41.76 -36.20
C LEU A 15 -0.87 -40.36 -36.68
N ALA A 16 -1.79 -39.60 -37.25
CA ALA A 16 -1.57 -38.18 -37.49
C ALA A 16 -1.45 -37.48 -36.12
N ALA A 17 -0.25 -36.99 -35.78
CA ALA A 17 -0.03 -36.16 -34.61
C ALA A 17 -0.79 -34.83 -34.78
N ALA A 18 -1.82 -34.60 -33.97
CA ALA A 18 -2.49 -33.33 -33.91
C ALA A 18 -1.47 -32.26 -33.41
N PRO A 19 -1.42 -31.06 -34.01
CA PRO A 19 -0.57 -30.00 -33.53
C PRO A 19 -0.98 -29.66 -32.11
N PRO A 20 -0.03 -29.26 -31.20
CA PRO A 20 -0.36 -28.86 -29.87
C PRO A 20 -1.26 -27.62 -29.97
N LEU A 21 -2.45 -27.69 -29.40
CA LEU A 21 -3.29 -26.54 -29.12
C LEU A 21 -2.48 -25.61 -28.17
N ARG A 22 -1.84 -24.61 -28.75
CA ARG A 22 -1.42 -23.44 -27.98
C ARG A 22 -2.71 -22.77 -27.52
N ALA A 23 -3.08 -22.98 -26.26
CA ALA A 23 -4.01 -22.12 -25.58
C ALA A 23 -3.35 -20.72 -25.53
N GLN A 24 -3.64 -19.89 -26.52
CA GLN A 24 -3.50 -18.45 -26.40
C GLN A 24 -4.61 -18.03 -25.42
N ASN A 25 -4.33 -18.17 -24.12
CA ASN A 25 -5.10 -17.43 -23.13
C ASN A 25 -4.85 -15.96 -23.44
N ASP A 26 -5.86 -15.29 -23.91
CA ASP A 26 -5.87 -13.83 -24.06
C ASP A 26 -5.72 -13.26 -22.65
N ILE A 27 -4.48 -12.87 -22.30
CA ILE A 27 -4.13 -12.32 -20.97
C ILE A 27 -5.02 -11.11 -20.66
N THR A 28 -5.54 -10.44 -21.68
CA THR A 28 -6.42 -9.28 -21.56
C THR A 28 -7.77 -9.57 -20.90
N ASP A 29 -8.31 -10.78 -21.03
CA ASP A 29 -9.60 -11.16 -20.43
C ASP A 29 -9.51 -11.41 -18.92
N THR A 30 -8.30 -11.48 -18.36
CA THR A 30 -8.06 -11.73 -16.93
C THR A 30 -7.59 -10.49 -16.15
N LEU A 31 -7.30 -9.39 -16.85
CA LEU A 31 -6.84 -8.16 -16.19
C LEU A 31 -8.03 -7.35 -15.64
N PRO A 32 -7.87 -6.71 -14.46
CA PRO A 32 -8.89 -5.81 -13.91
C PRO A 32 -9.18 -4.64 -14.85
N LYS A 33 -10.40 -4.08 -14.75
CA LYS A 33 -10.81 -2.90 -15.54
C LYS A 33 -9.79 -1.76 -15.39
N GLY A 34 -9.29 -1.26 -16.51
CA GLY A 34 -8.32 -0.16 -16.59
C GLY A 34 -6.86 -0.61 -16.54
N VAL A 35 -6.57 -1.84 -16.16
CA VAL A 35 -5.19 -2.37 -16.22
C VAL A 35 -4.89 -2.85 -17.63
N THR A 36 -3.84 -2.28 -18.24
CA THR A 36 -3.37 -2.71 -19.56
C THR A 36 -2.26 -3.76 -19.46
N PRO A 37 -1.96 -4.52 -20.52
CA PRO A 37 -0.82 -5.43 -20.54
C PRO A 37 0.52 -4.75 -20.20
N GLU A 38 0.70 -3.49 -20.61
CA GLU A 38 1.90 -2.72 -20.30
C GLU A 38 1.97 -2.38 -18.81
N PHE A 39 0.82 -2.05 -18.17
CA PHE A 39 0.76 -1.84 -16.72
C PHE A 39 1.09 -3.14 -15.99
N ALA A 40 0.49 -4.25 -16.38
CA ALA A 40 0.78 -5.55 -15.80
C ALA A 40 2.26 -5.94 -15.91
N ALA A 41 2.88 -5.72 -17.07
CA ALA A 41 4.31 -5.95 -17.27
C ALA A 41 5.18 -5.01 -16.40
N GLY A 42 4.78 -3.76 -16.24
CA GLY A 42 5.45 -2.80 -15.34
C GLY A 42 5.38 -3.22 -13.89
N ILE A 43 4.19 -3.64 -13.43
CA ILE A 43 3.95 -4.19 -12.09
C ILE A 43 4.86 -5.40 -11.85
N GLU A 44 4.89 -6.35 -12.77
CA GLU A 44 5.69 -7.57 -12.61
C GLU A 44 7.18 -7.28 -12.44
N ARG A 45 7.76 -6.42 -13.30
CA ARG A 45 9.18 -6.01 -13.15
C ARG A 45 9.48 -5.38 -11.80
N ALA A 46 8.54 -4.59 -11.28
CA ALA A 46 8.70 -3.90 -10.01
C ALA A 46 8.56 -4.84 -8.80
N LEU A 47 7.65 -5.80 -8.86
CA LEU A 47 7.52 -6.85 -7.84
C LEU A 47 8.79 -7.71 -7.78
N GLU A 48 9.36 -8.06 -8.94
CA GLU A 48 10.65 -8.75 -9.01
C GLU A 48 11.79 -7.92 -8.43
N TYR A 49 11.79 -6.60 -8.69
CA TYR A 49 12.76 -5.69 -8.06
C TYR A 49 12.66 -5.75 -6.54
N LEU A 50 11.48 -5.57 -5.95
CA LEU A 50 11.30 -5.67 -4.50
C LEU A 50 11.75 -7.05 -3.98
N ALA A 51 11.34 -8.13 -4.65
CA ALA A 51 11.66 -9.48 -4.19
C ALA A 51 13.16 -9.74 -4.12
N ARG A 52 13.95 -9.29 -5.11
CA ARG A 52 15.41 -9.51 -5.16
C ARG A 52 16.20 -8.54 -4.26
N THR A 53 15.62 -7.38 -3.90
CA THR A 53 16.30 -6.37 -3.07
C THR A 53 15.99 -6.48 -1.59
N GLN A 54 15.17 -7.45 -1.17
CA GLN A 54 14.93 -7.73 0.24
C GLN A 54 16.21 -8.21 0.93
N ASN A 55 16.55 -7.58 2.05
CA ASN A 55 17.69 -7.98 2.87
C ASN A 55 17.46 -9.36 3.52
N ASN A 56 18.54 -10.01 3.93
CA ASN A 56 18.49 -11.33 4.57
C ASN A 56 17.67 -11.32 5.87
N ASP A 57 17.67 -10.20 6.61
CA ASP A 57 16.88 -10.00 7.84
C ASP A 57 15.38 -9.80 7.58
N GLY A 58 14.96 -9.72 6.33
CA GLY A 58 13.58 -9.50 5.89
C GLY A 58 13.23 -8.04 5.65
N SER A 59 14.13 -7.10 5.91
CA SER A 59 13.89 -5.68 5.73
C SER A 59 14.13 -5.18 4.31
N TRP A 60 13.59 -4.00 4.02
CA TRP A 60 14.08 -3.09 2.98
C TRP A 60 14.55 -1.79 3.62
N ARG A 61 15.48 -1.12 2.97
CA ARG A 61 16.07 0.13 3.45
C ARG A 61 16.24 1.10 2.29
N ASN A 62 16.08 2.38 2.56
CA ASN A 62 16.46 3.40 1.60
C ASN A 62 17.95 3.74 1.70
N GLY A 63 18.52 4.11 0.55
CA GLY A 63 19.85 4.72 0.49
C GLY A 63 19.82 6.22 0.23
N GLY A 64 18.65 6.87 0.31
CA GLY A 64 18.49 8.30 0.03
C GLY A 64 18.85 9.22 1.20
N GLY A 65 18.91 10.52 0.94
CA GLY A 65 19.35 11.53 1.90
C GLY A 65 18.43 11.74 3.11
N PHE A 66 17.25 11.15 3.13
CA PHE A 66 16.29 11.25 4.24
C PHE A 66 16.50 10.19 5.34
N GLY A 67 17.43 9.24 5.16
CA GLY A 67 17.67 8.14 6.08
C GLY A 67 17.14 6.80 5.59
N SER A 68 17.50 5.72 6.29
CA SER A 68 17.24 4.35 5.82
C SER A 68 15.80 3.86 6.06
N TYR A 69 15.13 4.33 7.09
CA TYR A 69 13.75 4.02 7.49
C TYR A 69 13.33 2.55 7.28
N PRO A 70 14.04 1.58 7.87
CA PRO A 70 13.83 0.18 7.53
C PRO A 70 12.44 -0.34 7.90
N THR A 71 11.82 0.16 8.97
CA THR A 71 10.46 -0.24 9.37
C THR A 71 9.42 0.25 8.37
N ALA A 72 9.46 1.56 8.04
CA ALA A 72 8.54 2.14 7.06
C ALA A 72 8.73 1.52 5.66
N MET A 73 9.98 1.36 5.21
CA MET A 73 10.28 0.78 3.89
C MET A 73 9.85 -0.69 3.80
N THR A 74 10.05 -1.46 4.87
CA THR A 74 9.62 -2.87 4.90
C THR A 74 8.10 -2.98 4.85
N ALA A 75 7.39 -2.13 5.58
CA ALA A 75 5.94 -2.10 5.55
C ALA A 75 5.39 -1.72 4.16
N LEU A 76 5.90 -0.66 3.55
CA LEU A 76 5.48 -0.21 2.22
C LEU A 76 5.77 -1.27 1.15
N ALA A 77 6.97 -1.86 1.14
CA ALA A 77 7.32 -2.95 0.22
C ALA A 77 6.45 -4.19 0.45
N GLY A 78 6.19 -4.53 1.71
CA GLY A 78 5.28 -5.61 2.09
C GLY A 78 3.86 -5.39 1.59
N MET A 79 3.31 -4.18 1.74
CA MET A 79 1.99 -3.79 1.20
C MET A 79 1.93 -3.96 -0.32
N ALA A 80 2.97 -3.54 -1.04
CA ALA A 80 3.05 -3.71 -2.49
C ALA A 80 3.07 -5.19 -2.90
N LEU A 81 3.74 -6.06 -2.14
CA LEU A 81 3.74 -7.50 -2.37
C LEU A 81 2.38 -8.15 -2.04
N LEU A 82 1.68 -7.71 -0.97
CA LEU A 82 0.31 -8.13 -0.70
C LEU A 82 -0.65 -7.70 -1.82
N GLY A 83 -0.46 -6.48 -2.36
CA GLY A 83 -1.23 -5.95 -3.48
C GLY A 83 -1.13 -6.78 -4.76
N SER A 84 -0.12 -7.66 -4.89
CA SER A 84 -0.02 -8.64 -5.97
C SER A 84 -0.88 -9.91 -5.78
N GLY A 85 -1.62 -10.00 -4.68
CA GLY A 85 -2.35 -11.22 -4.29
C GLY A 85 -1.50 -12.24 -3.53
N SER A 86 -0.24 -11.92 -3.23
CA SER A 86 0.59 -12.77 -2.36
C SER A 86 0.17 -12.60 -0.89
N THR A 87 0.13 -13.69 -0.13
CA THR A 87 -0.18 -13.72 1.30
C THR A 87 1.02 -14.25 2.10
N PRO A 88 0.99 -14.30 3.42
CA PRO A 88 2.06 -14.92 4.20
C PRO A 88 2.31 -16.40 3.89
N THR A 89 1.32 -17.09 3.31
CA THR A 89 1.33 -18.55 3.06
C THR A 89 1.27 -18.93 1.60
N ARG A 90 0.78 -18.06 0.71
CA ARG A 90 0.49 -18.36 -0.69
C ARG A 90 0.94 -17.24 -1.63
N GLY A 91 1.05 -17.58 -2.92
CA GLY A 91 1.42 -16.65 -3.98
C GLY A 91 2.92 -16.59 -4.23
N ARG A 92 3.31 -15.88 -5.30
CA ARG A 92 4.69 -15.86 -5.78
C ARG A 92 5.68 -15.30 -4.76
N TYR A 93 5.25 -14.31 -3.98
CA TYR A 93 6.10 -13.56 -3.06
C TYR A 93 5.84 -13.87 -1.58
N TYR A 94 5.22 -15.03 -1.27
CA TYR A 94 4.87 -15.39 0.10
C TYR A 94 6.05 -15.41 1.07
N ARG A 95 7.24 -15.81 0.58
CA ARG A 95 8.46 -15.84 1.41
C ARG A 95 8.92 -14.45 1.81
N GLN A 96 8.82 -13.49 0.88
CA GLN A 96 9.17 -12.10 1.13
C GLN A 96 8.19 -11.45 2.11
N VAL A 97 6.89 -11.69 1.92
CA VAL A 97 5.85 -11.23 2.85
C VAL A 97 6.10 -11.78 4.25
N ARG A 98 6.38 -13.09 4.38
CA ARG A 98 6.68 -13.72 5.66
C ARG A 98 7.90 -13.13 6.35
N LYS A 99 9.02 -12.97 5.64
CA LYS A 99 10.23 -12.36 6.19
C LYS A 99 10.01 -10.91 6.62
N ALA A 100 9.25 -10.12 5.85
CA ALA A 100 8.88 -8.77 6.22
C ALA A 100 8.05 -8.75 7.51
N THR A 101 7.06 -9.64 7.62
CA THR A 101 6.24 -9.81 8.82
C THR A 101 7.08 -10.12 10.06
N GLU A 102 7.97 -11.11 9.95
CA GLU A 102 8.86 -11.49 11.04
C GLU A 102 9.83 -10.36 11.43
N TYR A 103 10.34 -9.60 10.46
CA TYR A 103 11.17 -8.43 10.73
C TYR A 103 10.40 -7.38 11.54
N LEU A 104 9.20 -7.01 11.11
CA LEU A 104 8.41 -5.97 11.76
C LEU A 104 7.92 -6.38 13.16
N ILE A 105 7.59 -7.66 13.37
CA ILE A 105 7.29 -8.20 14.72
C ILE A 105 8.49 -8.01 15.64
N ARG A 106 9.72 -8.30 15.18
CA ARG A 106 10.94 -8.10 15.99
C ARG A 106 11.25 -6.63 16.28
N CYS A 107 10.72 -5.70 15.48
CA CYS A 107 10.88 -4.26 15.71
C CYS A 107 9.95 -3.70 16.79
N GLN A 108 9.03 -4.52 17.36
CA GLN A 108 8.15 -4.03 18.42
C GLN A 108 8.87 -3.90 19.74
N GLY A 109 8.89 -2.71 20.30
CA GLY A 109 9.37 -2.40 21.64
C GLY A 109 8.38 -2.81 22.75
N ALA A 110 8.85 -2.80 23.98
CA ALA A 110 8.03 -3.14 25.14
C ALA A 110 6.82 -2.21 25.34
N ASP A 111 6.95 -0.97 24.89
CA ASP A 111 5.89 0.03 24.88
C ASP A 111 4.87 -0.15 23.76
N GLY A 112 5.07 -1.10 22.84
CA GLY A 112 4.21 -1.36 21.69
C GLY A 112 4.60 -0.58 20.43
N THR A 113 5.62 0.28 20.47
CA THR A 113 6.12 0.97 19.27
C THR A 113 6.75 -0.03 18.30
N ILE A 114 6.38 0.00 17.04
CA ILE A 114 7.04 -0.78 15.99
C ILE A 114 7.99 0.16 15.27
N SER A 115 9.28 0.09 15.61
CA SER A 115 10.31 0.93 15.02
C SER A 115 11.69 0.31 15.20
N SER A 116 12.60 0.63 14.29
CA SER A 116 14.02 0.31 14.42
C SER A 116 14.79 1.49 15.04
N LEU A 117 15.99 1.23 15.58
CA LEU A 117 16.87 2.29 16.08
C LEU A 117 17.22 3.32 15.01
N ALA A 118 17.22 2.93 13.73
CA ALA A 118 17.50 3.86 12.63
C ALA A 118 16.40 4.89 12.38
N GLU A 119 15.24 4.75 13.03
CA GLU A 119 14.07 5.63 12.92
C GLU A 119 13.80 6.38 14.23
N GLU A 120 14.72 6.31 15.20
CA GLU A 120 14.61 7.03 16.45
C GLU A 120 14.38 8.55 16.20
N GLY A 121 13.41 9.14 16.89
CA GLY A 121 12.97 10.53 16.68
C GLY A 121 11.92 10.71 15.56
N ARG A 122 11.67 9.70 14.70
CA ARG A 122 10.60 9.67 13.69
C ARG A 122 9.91 8.32 13.61
N SER A 123 9.83 7.62 14.72
CA SER A 123 9.32 6.24 14.83
C SER A 123 7.87 6.08 14.38
N MET A 124 7.04 7.13 14.52
CA MET A 124 5.61 7.04 14.23
C MET A 124 5.27 6.83 12.75
N TYR A 125 6.14 7.21 11.81
CA TYR A 125 5.95 6.81 10.41
C TYR A 125 6.06 5.29 10.24
N GLY A 126 7.18 4.72 10.72
CA GLY A 126 7.41 3.28 10.67
C GLY A 126 6.31 2.52 11.41
N HIS A 127 5.93 3.01 12.59
CA HIS A 127 4.87 2.44 13.41
C HIS A 127 3.52 2.38 12.67
N GLY A 128 3.08 3.48 12.06
CA GLY A 128 1.82 3.53 11.34
C GLY A 128 1.80 2.57 10.14
N PHE A 129 2.80 2.65 9.25
CA PHE A 129 2.87 1.75 8.09
C PHE A 129 3.03 0.28 8.49
N ALA A 130 3.86 -0.02 9.51
CA ALA A 130 4.04 -1.39 9.98
C ALA A 130 2.76 -1.96 10.59
N THR A 131 2.05 -1.18 11.40
CA THR A 131 0.77 -1.60 11.98
C THR A 131 -0.26 -1.87 10.88
N MET A 132 -0.34 -1.02 9.85
CA MET A 132 -1.22 -1.24 8.70
C MET A 132 -0.88 -2.55 7.97
N PHE A 133 0.40 -2.76 7.61
CA PHE A 133 0.83 -3.98 6.95
C PHE A 133 0.57 -5.23 7.77
N LEU A 134 0.91 -5.21 9.07
CA LEU A 134 0.68 -6.36 9.95
C LEU A 134 -0.80 -6.67 10.17
N ALA A 135 -1.68 -5.67 10.12
CA ALA A 135 -3.13 -5.86 10.17
C ALA A 135 -3.67 -6.54 8.91
N GLU A 136 -3.18 -6.15 7.71
CA GLU A 136 -3.53 -6.85 6.47
C GLU A 136 -3.01 -8.30 6.48
N VAL A 137 -1.77 -8.52 6.94
CA VAL A 137 -1.19 -9.87 7.13
C VAL A 137 -2.01 -10.70 8.11
N TYR A 138 -2.44 -10.14 9.25
CA TYR A 138 -3.24 -10.84 10.24
C TYR A 138 -4.55 -11.36 9.66
N GLY A 139 -5.22 -10.56 8.82
CA GLY A 139 -6.43 -10.98 8.12
C GLY A 139 -6.24 -12.11 7.10
N MET A 140 -5.00 -12.37 6.69
CA MET A 140 -4.63 -13.38 5.68
C MET A 140 -3.84 -14.58 6.28
N GLU A 141 -3.46 -14.53 7.56
CA GLU A 141 -2.66 -15.59 8.19
C GLU A 141 -3.53 -16.80 8.53
N GLU A 142 -3.06 -17.99 8.15
CA GLU A 142 -3.76 -19.27 8.35
C GLU A 142 -3.22 -20.05 9.55
N ASP A 143 -2.00 -19.75 10.02
CA ASP A 143 -1.39 -20.41 11.17
C ASP A 143 -1.86 -19.75 12.48
N ARG A 144 -2.55 -20.52 13.32
CA ARG A 144 -3.14 -20.04 14.57
C ARG A 144 -2.12 -19.41 15.53
N ARG A 145 -0.93 -20.00 15.66
CA ARG A 145 0.09 -19.47 16.57
C ARG A 145 0.61 -18.11 16.09
N ARG A 146 0.76 -17.95 14.78
CA ARG A 146 1.14 -16.67 14.20
C ARG A 146 0.03 -15.63 14.31
N GLN A 147 -1.23 -16.05 14.15
CA GLN A 147 -2.37 -15.17 14.39
C GLN A 147 -2.36 -14.66 15.85
N GLU A 148 -2.11 -15.53 16.84
CA GLU A 148 -2.02 -15.13 18.25
C GLU A 148 -0.89 -14.11 18.48
N VAL A 149 0.29 -14.32 17.90
CA VAL A 149 1.41 -13.36 17.96
C VAL A 149 1.04 -12.02 17.30
N LEU A 150 0.47 -12.05 16.10
CA LEU A 150 0.07 -10.84 15.38
C LEU A 150 -1.02 -10.08 16.13
N HIS A 151 -1.98 -10.78 16.73
CA HIS A 151 -3.04 -10.17 17.54
C HIS A 151 -2.45 -9.41 18.73
N ASP A 152 -1.50 -10.00 19.46
CA ASP A 152 -0.82 -9.34 20.60
C ASP A 152 -0.03 -8.11 20.13
N VAL A 153 0.76 -8.24 19.05
CA VAL A 153 1.53 -7.15 18.45
C VAL A 153 0.61 -5.99 18.05
N LEU A 154 -0.48 -6.27 17.34
CA LEU A 154 -1.43 -5.26 16.89
C LEU A 154 -2.19 -4.61 18.03
N THR A 155 -2.57 -5.37 19.04
CA THR A 155 -3.23 -4.84 20.25
C THR A 155 -2.33 -3.81 20.94
N LYS A 156 -1.04 -4.13 21.16
CA LYS A 156 -0.07 -3.22 21.75
C LYS A 156 0.18 -1.99 20.88
N ALA A 157 0.26 -2.17 19.56
CA ALA A 157 0.43 -1.08 18.62
C ALA A 157 -0.76 -0.10 18.64
N VAL A 158 -2.00 -0.61 18.63
CA VAL A 158 -3.21 0.22 18.76
C VAL A 158 -3.25 0.98 20.08
N GLN A 159 -2.87 0.33 21.18
CA GLN A 159 -2.78 0.96 22.50
C GLN A 159 -1.75 2.10 22.51
N LEU A 160 -0.57 1.90 21.91
CA LEU A 160 0.42 2.96 21.75
C LEU A 160 -0.15 4.13 20.93
N THR A 161 -0.71 3.85 19.75
CA THR A 161 -1.31 4.88 18.90
C THR A 161 -2.36 5.68 19.67
N ALA A 162 -3.25 5.02 20.40
CA ALA A 162 -4.30 5.70 21.16
C ALA A 162 -3.75 6.62 22.26
N ARG A 163 -2.76 6.15 23.06
CA ARG A 163 -2.20 6.96 24.14
C ARG A 163 -1.24 8.05 23.69
N SER A 164 -0.69 7.95 22.46
CA SER A 164 0.21 8.96 21.87
C SER A 164 -0.55 10.06 21.13
N GLN A 165 -1.89 9.97 21.03
CA GLN A 165 -2.69 11.00 20.38
C GLN A 165 -2.62 12.31 21.12
N SER A 166 -2.31 13.40 20.41
CA SER A 166 -2.27 14.76 20.99
C SER A 166 -3.66 15.26 21.37
N ARG A 167 -3.71 16.31 22.17
CA ARG A 167 -4.98 16.98 22.51
C ARG A 167 -5.71 17.56 21.30
N ALA A 168 -4.96 17.89 20.23
CA ALA A 168 -5.54 18.34 18.97
C ALA A 168 -6.15 17.19 18.15
N GLY A 169 -5.88 15.93 18.50
CA GLY A 169 -6.39 14.73 17.83
C GLY A 169 -5.46 14.15 16.77
N GLY A 170 -4.32 14.77 16.48
CA GLY A 170 -3.30 14.27 15.57
C GLY A 170 -2.13 13.58 16.30
N TRP A 171 -1.08 13.25 15.54
CA TRP A 171 0.15 12.63 16.05
C TRP A 171 1.38 13.33 15.51
N LEU A 172 2.49 13.27 16.27
CA LEU A 172 3.79 13.77 15.90
C LEU A 172 4.74 12.63 15.49
N TYR A 173 5.97 12.95 15.15
CA TYR A 173 7.01 12.00 14.71
C TYR A 173 7.41 10.97 15.76
N SER A 174 7.36 11.35 17.03
CA SER A 174 7.59 10.50 18.21
C SER A 174 6.28 10.17 18.93
N PRO A 175 6.23 9.09 19.72
CA PRO A 175 5.01 8.67 20.41
C PRO A 175 4.75 9.52 21.67
N ASP A 176 4.65 10.83 21.50
CA ASP A 176 4.31 11.78 22.55
C ASP A 176 3.07 12.62 22.16
N GLN A 177 2.45 13.26 23.15
CA GLN A 177 1.22 14.03 22.99
C GLN A 177 1.44 15.53 22.73
N ASN A 178 2.69 15.96 22.56
CA ASN A 178 3.06 17.38 22.62
C ASN A 178 2.87 18.13 21.30
N GLY A 179 2.49 17.43 20.23
CA GLY A 179 2.31 18.06 18.92
C GLY A 179 1.52 17.20 17.96
N ASP A 180 1.35 17.73 16.78
CA ASP A 180 0.66 17.08 15.67
C ASP A 180 1.30 17.45 14.34
N GLU A 181 1.20 16.55 13.38
CA GLU A 181 1.65 16.72 12.01
C GLU A 181 0.79 15.88 11.08
N GLY A 182 0.35 16.48 9.97
CA GLY A 182 -0.65 15.88 9.10
C GLY A 182 -0.23 14.56 8.46
N SER A 183 1.02 14.45 8.00
CA SER A 183 1.47 13.25 7.29
C SER A 183 1.64 12.04 8.20
N VAL A 184 2.05 12.24 9.45
CA VAL A 184 2.07 11.18 10.47
C VAL A 184 0.66 10.79 10.85
N THR A 185 -0.22 11.78 11.07
CA THR A 185 -1.62 11.56 11.46
C THR A 185 -2.34 10.63 10.48
N VAL A 186 -2.10 10.81 9.18
CA VAL A 186 -2.70 9.94 8.14
C VAL A 186 -2.27 8.49 8.32
N THR A 187 -0.98 8.21 8.56
CA THR A 187 -0.49 6.83 8.69
C THR A 187 -1.12 6.13 9.89
N GLN A 188 -1.32 6.85 11.01
CA GLN A 188 -1.96 6.28 12.20
C GLN A 188 -3.42 5.92 11.94
N ILE A 189 -4.18 6.76 11.23
CA ILE A 189 -5.60 6.49 10.97
C ILE A 189 -5.76 5.33 10.00
N GLN A 190 -4.94 5.24 8.97
CA GLN A 190 -4.95 4.08 8.08
C GLN A 190 -4.62 2.79 8.84
N ALA A 191 -3.62 2.83 9.73
CA ALA A 191 -3.28 1.70 10.58
C ALA A 191 -4.44 1.27 11.48
N LEU A 192 -5.10 2.22 12.14
CA LEU A 192 -6.27 1.95 12.98
C LEU A 192 -7.45 1.39 12.17
N ARG A 193 -7.67 1.88 10.94
CA ARG A 193 -8.69 1.33 10.04
C ARG A 193 -8.37 -0.11 9.65
N ALA A 194 -7.13 -0.41 9.25
CA ALA A 194 -6.71 -1.76 8.92
C ALA A 194 -6.87 -2.71 10.12
N CYS A 195 -6.48 -2.28 11.33
CA CYS A 195 -6.70 -3.01 12.57
C CYS A 195 -8.19 -3.30 12.81
N ARG A 196 -9.06 -2.32 12.64
CA ARG A 196 -10.51 -2.49 12.80
C ARG A 196 -11.08 -3.47 11.76
N ASN A 197 -10.66 -3.37 10.50
CA ASN A 197 -11.07 -4.29 9.44
C ASN A 197 -10.66 -5.74 9.77
N ALA A 198 -9.50 -5.91 10.38
CA ALA A 198 -8.98 -7.21 10.81
C ALA A 198 -9.57 -7.72 12.15
N GLY A 199 -10.49 -6.98 12.79
CA GLY A 199 -11.13 -7.39 14.04
C GLY A 199 -10.37 -7.03 15.31
N ILE A 200 -9.29 -6.22 15.23
CA ILE A 200 -8.58 -5.71 16.40
C ILE A 200 -9.39 -4.54 17.01
N LEU A 201 -9.52 -4.54 18.34
CA LEU A 201 -10.26 -3.50 19.05
C LEU A 201 -9.57 -2.13 18.93
N VAL A 202 -10.24 -1.16 18.34
CA VAL A 202 -9.78 0.23 18.19
C VAL A 202 -10.71 1.16 18.95
N PRO A 203 -10.20 2.05 19.85
CA PRO A 203 -11.04 3.00 20.58
C PRO A 203 -11.71 3.98 19.61
N VAL A 204 -13.03 4.03 19.60
CA VAL A 204 -13.82 4.91 18.72
C VAL A 204 -13.45 6.37 18.92
N LYS A 205 -13.21 6.78 20.17
CA LYS A 205 -12.83 8.16 20.50
C LYS A 205 -11.55 8.62 19.82
N THR A 206 -10.57 7.71 19.62
CA THR A 206 -9.33 8.01 18.91
C THR A 206 -9.61 8.38 17.44
N ILE A 207 -10.52 7.69 16.78
CA ILE A 207 -10.92 7.98 15.40
C ILE A 207 -11.70 9.30 15.33
N GLU A 208 -12.64 9.55 16.26
CA GLU A 208 -13.42 10.78 16.31
C GLU A 208 -12.53 12.00 16.51
N ASN A 209 -11.57 11.93 17.43
CA ASN A 209 -10.60 12.99 17.67
C ASN A 209 -9.79 13.29 16.41
N ALA A 210 -9.35 12.25 15.68
CA ALA A 210 -8.58 12.42 14.44
C ALA A 210 -9.42 13.07 13.30
N VAL A 211 -10.70 12.74 13.19
CA VAL A 211 -11.62 13.43 12.27
C VAL A 211 -11.76 14.90 12.68
N GLY A 212 -11.87 15.17 14.00
CA GLY A 212 -11.87 16.53 14.54
C GLY A 212 -10.59 17.32 14.20
N TYR A 213 -9.43 16.65 14.30
CA TYR A 213 -8.14 17.22 13.90
C TYR A 213 -8.13 17.66 12.42
N ILE A 214 -8.59 16.82 11.52
CA ILE A 214 -8.67 17.17 10.09
C ILE A 214 -9.56 18.40 9.87
N ARG A 215 -10.72 18.46 10.51
CA ARG A 215 -11.62 19.63 10.43
C ARG A 215 -10.98 20.91 10.95
N ASN A 216 -10.29 20.82 12.08
CA ASN A 216 -9.60 21.97 12.68
C ASN A 216 -8.37 22.43 11.87
N SER A 217 -7.82 21.55 11.03
CA SER A 217 -6.71 21.86 10.13
C SER A 217 -7.18 22.38 8.76
N ALA A 218 -8.48 22.39 8.48
CA ALA A 218 -9.03 22.78 7.18
C ALA A 218 -9.11 24.30 7.03
N ASN A 219 -8.79 24.78 5.83
CA ASN A 219 -9.04 26.13 5.37
C ASN A 219 -10.39 26.21 4.63
N PRO A 220 -10.96 27.43 4.44
CA PRO A 220 -12.24 27.60 3.76
C PRO A 220 -12.28 27.05 2.31
N ASP A 221 -11.14 26.99 1.62
CA ASP A 221 -10.98 26.46 0.27
C ASP A 221 -10.90 24.93 0.21
N GLY A 222 -10.99 24.24 1.36
CA GLY A 222 -10.87 22.78 1.48
C GLY A 222 -9.42 22.27 1.63
N SER A 223 -8.43 23.14 1.52
CA SER A 223 -7.04 22.73 1.76
C SER A 223 -6.76 22.46 3.24
N ILE A 224 -5.83 21.57 3.51
CA ILE A 224 -5.46 21.16 4.87
C ILE A 224 -4.07 21.69 5.21
N ARG A 225 -3.95 22.34 6.36
CA ARG A 225 -2.70 22.85 6.91
C ARG A 225 -1.79 21.72 7.39
N TYR A 226 -0.50 22.05 7.57
CA TYR A 226 0.49 21.10 8.07
C TYR A 226 0.19 20.61 9.49
N SER A 227 -0.32 21.49 10.36
CA SER A 227 -0.69 21.20 11.75
C SER A 227 -1.98 21.95 12.11
N ALA A 228 -2.79 21.40 13.00
CA ALA A 228 -3.99 22.07 13.49
C ALA A 228 -3.67 23.32 14.31
N GLN A 229 -2.52 23.34 15.01
CA GLN A 229 -2.07 24.46 15.85
C GLN A 229 -1.25 25.48 15.04
N GLY A 230 -0.74 25.12 13.87
CA GLY A 230 0.06 25.97 12.99
C GLY A 230 -0.82 26.85 12.11
N GLY A 231 -0.43 28.12 11.91
CA GLY A 231 -0.93 28.95 10.84
C GLY A 231 -0.34 28.56 9.49
N GLY A 232 -0.89 29.11 8.40
CA GLY A 232 -0.30 29.01 7.06
C GLY A 232 -1.22 28.44 6.01
N GLY A 233 -0.74 28.42 4.77
CA GLY A 233 -1.46 27.91 3.61
C GLY A 233 -1.66 26.40 3.63
N GLY A 234 -2.63 25.94 2.87
CA GLY A 234 -2.88 24.53 2.66
C GLY A 234 -1.70 23.82 2.00
N ARG A 235 -1.54 22.55 2.31
CA ARG A 235 -0.53 21.66 1.75
C ARG A 235 -1.19 20.65 0.83
N PRO A 236 -1.05 20.74 -0.50
CA PRO A 236 -1.71 19.81 -1.42
C PRO A 236 -1.47 18.33 -1.11
N PRO A 237 -0.24 17.86 -0.76
CA PRO A 237 -0.01 16.47 -0.38
C PRO A 237 -0.79 16.03 0.86
N ILE A 238 -0.84 16.89 1.89
CA ILE A 238 -1.58 16.60 3.13
C ILE A 238 -3.09 16.69 2.89
N THR A 239 -3.52 17.56 1.98
CA THR A 239 -4.94 17.65 1.61
C THR A 239 -5.43 16.36 0.95
N ALA A 240 -4.67 15.80 -0.01
CA ALA A 240 -5.00 14.49 -0.58
C ALA A 240 -5.05 13.39 0.48
N ALA A 241 -4.10 13.40 1.41
CA ALA A 241 -4.03 12.46 2.50
C ALA A 241 -5.20 12.60 3.48
N ALA A 242 -5.68 13.81 3.73
CA ALA A 242 -6.84 14.06 4.59
C ALA A 242 -8.16 13.49 4.00
N VAL A 243 -8.33 13.50 2.67
CA VAL A 243 -9.46 12.80 2.02
C VAL A 243 -9.41 11.30 2.34
N ALA A 244 -8.25 10.67 2.18
CA ALA A 244 -8.07 9.26 2.52
C ALA A 244 -8.38 8.99 4.01
N VAL A 245 -8.01 9.90 4.93
CA VAL A 245 -8.38 9.82 6.35
C VAL A 245 -9.89 9.83 6.56
N LEU A 246 -10.58 10.78 5.95
CA LEU A 246 -12.03 10.90 6.10
C LEU A 246 -12.74 9.65 5.56
N TYR A 247 -12.32 9.14 4.42
CA TYR A 247 -12.84 7.91 3.84
C TYR A 247 -12.54 6.68 4.73
N ASN A 248 -11.32 6.56 5.24
CA ASN A 248 -10.96 5.49 6.17
C ASN A 248 -11.73 5.58 7.51
N ALA A 249 -12.16 6.78 7.91
CA ALA A 249 -13.07 6.98 9.03
C ALA A 249 -14.55 6.72 8.68
N GLY A 250 -14.88 6.30 7.44
CA GLY A 250 -16.24 6.05 6.96
C GLY A 250 -17.02 7.32 6.63
N ARG A 251 -16.34 8.45 6.38
CA ARG A 251 -16.93 9.75 6.09
C ARG A 251 -16.93 10.06 4.59
N TYR A 252 -17.50 9.17 3.79
CA TYR A 252 -17.48 9.28 2.32
C TYR A 252 -18.28 10.47 1.78
N ASP A 253 -19.35 10.87 2.46
CA ASP A 253 -20.25 11.97 2.05
C ASP A 253 -19.97 13.26 2.86
N ASP A 254 -18.80 13.38 3.49
CA ASP A 254 -18.43 14.57 4.26
C ASP A 254 -18.15 15.75 3.30
N PRO A 255 -18.83 16.91 3.46
CA PRO A 255 -18.58 18.07 2.59
C PRO A 255 -17.14 18.56 2.58
N LEU A 256 -16.39 18.33 3.68
CA LEU A 256 -14.96 18.64 3.71
C LEU A 256 -14.16 17.69 2.81
N ALA A 257 -14.50 16.39 2.80
CA ALA A 257 -13.83 15.43 1.92
C ALA A 257 -14.02 15.80 0.44
N GLU A 258 -15.21 16.25 0.06
CA GLU A 258 -15.51 16.73 -1.30
C GLU A 258 -14.65 17.93 -1.68
N LYS A 259 -14.65 18.99 -0.85
CA LYS A 259 -13.84 20.20 -1.09
C LYS A 259 -12.35 19.91 -1.12
N ALA A 260 -11.87 19.05 -0.22
CA ALA A 260 -10.46 18.67 -0.14
C ALA A 260 -10.02 17.85 -1.37
N LEU A 261 -10.89 16.96 -1.87
CA LEU A 261 -10.62 16.19 -3.08
C LEU A 261 -10.56 17.09 -4.31
N GLU A 262 -11.51 18.02 -4.43
CA GLU A 262 -11.50 19.00 -5.52
C GLU A 262 -10.22 19.85 -5.49
N TYR A 263 -9.85 20.38 -4.31
CA TYR A 263 -8.60 21.12 -4.15
C TYR A 263 -7.38 20.28 -4.54
N ALA A 264 -7.28 19.04 -4.05
CA ALA A 264 -6.17 18.15 -4.36
C ALA A 264 -6.04 17.85 -5.86
N ARG A 265 -7.14 17.60 -6.55
CA ARG A 265 -7.15 17.34 -7.99
C ARG A 265 -6.65 18.54 -8.82
N HIS A 266 -7.02 19.75 -8.41
CA HIS A 266 -6.59 20.97 -9.11
C HIS A 266 -5.12 21.36 -8.83
N THR A 267 -4.58 20.95 -7.68
CA THR A 267 -3.26 21.39 -7.22
C THR A 267 -2.18 20.33 -7.34
N LEU A 268 -2.52 19.09 -7.70
CA LEU A 268 -1.59 17.96 -7.84
C LEU A 268 -1.56 17.45 -9.27
N PRO A 269 -0.75 18.06 -10.16
CA PRO A 269 -0.64 17.63 -11.54
C PRO A 269 0.11 16.30 -11.66
N ILE A 270 -0.37 15.41 -12.55
CA ILE A 270 0.22 14.08 -12.78
C ILE A 270 1.65 14.15 -13.36
N ASN A 271 1.98 15.20 -14.10
CA ASN A 271 3.29 15.34 -14.74
C ASN A 271 4.46 15.63 -13.80
N GLY A 272 4.26 15.61 -12.50
CA GLY A 272 5.33 15.80 -11.51
C GLY A 272 5.79 17.23 -11.31
N SER A 273 5.18 18.22 -11.96
CA SER A 273 5.53 19.63 -11.76
C SER A 273 4.95 20.16 -10.44
N GLY A 274 5.80 20.63 -9.54
CA GLY A 274 5.39 21.65 -8.58
C GLY A 274 5.50 21.40 -7.09
N ASN A 275 5.50 20.18 -6.50
CA ASN A 275 5.30 20.05 -5.05
C ASN A 275 6.29 19.19 -4.25
N GLY A 276 7.37 18.70 -4.82
CA GLY A 276 8.44 17.99 -4.10
C GLY A 276 8.06 16.66 -3.42
N HIS A 277 6.77 16.32 -3.35
CA HIS A 277 6.24 15.11 -2.74
C HIS A 277 5.24 14.40 -3.67
N HIS A 278 5.64 14.20 -4.91
CA HIS A 278 4.74 13.71 -5.98
C HIS A 278 4.22 12.29 -5.68
N PHE A 279 5.11 11.35 -5.34
CA PHE A 279 4.73 9.98 -5.03
C PHE A 279 3.82 9.92 -3.78
N TYR A 280 4.17 10.66 -2.73
CA TYR A 280 3.33 10.76 -1.53
C TYR A 280 1.93 11.31 -1.86
N SER A 281 1.87 12.38 -2.62
CA SER A 281 0.61 13.03 -3.00
C SER A 281 -0.30 12.07 -3.75
N HIS A 282 0.26 11.39 -4.76
CA HIS A 282 -0.50 10.48 -5.61
C HIS A 282 -0.78 9.13 -4.95
N LEU A 283 -0.02 8.70 -3.93
CA LEU A 283 -0.38 7.57 -3.08
C LEU A 283 -1.79 7.76 -2.47
N TYR A 284 -2.06 8.95 -1.93
CA TYR A 284 -3.34 9.23 -1.27
C TYR A 284 -4.41 9.70 -2.25
N LEU A 285 -4.07 10.50 -3.24
CA LEU A 285 -5.03 10.94 -4.25
C LEU A 285 -5.60 9.74 -5.02
N SER A 286 -4.76 8.79 -5.42
CA SER A 286 -5.20 7.59 -6.12
C SER A 286 -6.11 6.71 -5.27
N GLN A 287 -5.81 6.54 -3.98
CA GLN A 287 -6.69 5.81 -3.04
C GLN A 287 -8.05 6.49 -2.91
N SER A 288 -8.06 7.82 -2.77
CA SER A 288 -9.30 8.60 -2.63
C SER A 288 -10.17 8.51 -3.90
N LEU A 289 -9.57 8.64 -5.07
CA LEU A 289 -10.27 8.51 -6.36
C LEU A 289 -10.74 7.09 -6.62
N TRP A 290 -9.95 6.06 -6.24
CA TRP A 290 -10.35 4.67 -6.32
C TRP A 290 -11.58 4.37 -5.45
N GLN A 291 -11.57 4.82 -4.19
CA GLN A 291 -12.69 4.63 -3.26
C GLN A 291 -13.93 5.41 -3.66
N ARG A 292 -13.77 6.58 -4.28
CA ARG A 292 -14.88 7.34 -4.87
C ARG A 292 -15.42 6.65 -6.13
N GLY A 293 -14.54 6.17 -6.99
CA GLY A 293 -14.90 5.53 -8.27
C GLY A 293 -15.40 6.54 -9.32
N GLY A 294 -16.12 6.01 -10.32
CA GLY A 294 -16.75 6.81 -11.38
C GLY A 294 -15.79 7.42 -12.38
N ALA A 295 -16.27 8.45 -13.11
CA ALA A 295 -15.55 9.06 -14.23
C ALA A 295 -14.18 9.64 -13.83
N GLU A 296 -14.07 10.18 -12.62
CA GLU A 296 -12.82 10.78 -12.14
C GLU A 296 -11.70 9.75 -12.01
N TRP A 297 -12.00 8.55 -11.50
CA TRP A 297 -11.05 7.45 -11.48
C TRP A 297 -10.72 6.93 -12.87
N GLU A 298 -11.73 6.80 -13.73
CA GLU A 298 -11.57 6.30 -15.10
C GLU A 298 -10.69 7.22 -15.98
N GLU A 299 -10.68 8.51 -15.70
CA GLU A 299 -9.79 9.50 -16.33
C GLU A 299 -8.38 9.51 -15.72
N TYR A 300 -8.33 9.49 -14.37
CA TYR A 300 -7.09 9.62 -13.62
C TYR A 300 -6.17 8.41 -13.77
N TYR A 301 -6.69 7.21 -13.56
CA TYR A 301 -5.87 6.01 -13.46
C TYR A 301 -5.06 5.69 -14.73
N PRO A 302 -5.62 5.72 -15.95
CA PRO A 302 -4.85 5.49 -17.17
C PRO A 302 -3.76 6.53 -17.38
N THR A 303 -4.03 7.79 -17.03
CA THR A 303 -3.07 8.90 -17.18
C THR A 303 -1.92 8.74 -16.19
N MET A 304 -2.23 8.46 -14.92
CA MET A 304 -1.22 8.22 -13.88
C MET A 304 -0.40 6.97 -14.15
N GLY A 305 -1.03 5.89 -14.60
CA GLY A 305 -0.33 4.65 -14.96
C GLY A 305 0.65 4.84 -16.12
N LYS A 306 0.25 5.55 -17.17
CA LYS A 306 1.15 5.89 -18.28
C LYS A 306 2.34 6.73 -17.80
N TRP A 307 2.08 7.75 -16.98
CA TRP A 307 3.15 8.59 -16.43
C TRP A 307 4.11 7.74 -15.59
N LEU A 308 3.62 6.91 -14.69
CA LEU A 308 4.46 6.00 -13.89
C LEU A 308 5.35 5.14 -14.79
N LEU A 309 4.80 4.53 -15.85
CA LEU A 309 5.62 3.71 -16.76
C LEU A 309 6.74 4.49 -17.44
N THR A 310 6.55 5.79 -17.76
CA THR A 310 7.62 6.63 -18.31
C THR A 310 8.74 6.89 -17.31
N GLN A 311 8.46 6.79 -15.99
CA GLN A 311 9.43 7.00 -14.91
C GLN A 311 10.07 5.71 -14.42
N GLN A 312 9.61 4.53 -14.88
CA GLN A 312 10.14 3.24 -14.46
C GLN A 312 11.56 3.04 -14.97
N GLN A 313 12.47 2.71 -14.08
CA GLN A 313 13.87 2.40 -14.42
C GLN A 313 14.00 1.02 -15.10
N ARG A 314 15.13 0.79 -15.76
CA ARG A 314 15.40 -0.48 -16.47
C ARG A 314 15.35 -1.70 -15.55
N ASP A 315 15.70 -1.53 -14.28
CA ASP A 315 15.68 -2.59 -13.27
C ASP A 315 14.29 -2.85 -12.67
N GLY A 316 13.27 -2.11 -13.11
CA GLY A 316 11.89 -2.20 -12.64
C GLY A 316 11.54 -1.26 -11.49
N SER A 317 12.51 -0.48 -10.97
CA SER A 317 12.28 0.43 -9.83
C SER A 317 11.78 1.80 -10.24
N TRP A 318 11.36 2.59 -9.23
CA TRP A 318 11.15 4.04 -9.31
C TRP A 318 11.92 4.75 -8.21
N VAL A 319 12.51 5.89 -8.53
CA VAL A 319 13.03 6.81 -7.50
C VAL A 319 11.91 7.77 -7.11
N GLY A 320 11.43 7.65 -5.87
CA GLY A 320 10.31 8.47 -5.37
C GLY A 320 10.77 9.63 -4.49
N ASP A 321 10.38 10.85 -4.83
CA ASP A 321 10.51 12.07 -4.01
C ASP A 321 11.92 12.33 -3.43
N GLY A 322 12.98 11.76 -4.02
CA GLY A 322 14.33 11.80 -3.46
C GLY A 322 14.54 10.94 -2.20
N VAL A 323 13.51 10.20 -1.77
CA VAL A 323 13.57 9.30 -0.60
C VAL A 323 14.34 8.03 -0.94
N GLY A 324 14.07 7.42 -2.09
CA GLY A 324 14.82 6.25 -2.56
C GLY A 324 13.98 5.25 -3.34
N THR A 325 14.66 4.23 -3.89
CA THR A 325 14.04 3.29 -4.82
C THR A 325 13.02 2.36 -4.17
N THR A 326 13.22 1.92 -2.93
CA THR A 326 12.22 1.12 -2.22
C THR A 326 10.92 1.90 -2.05
N TYR A 327 11.01 3.15 -1.60
CA TYR A 327 9.87 4.04 -1.42
C TYR A 327 9.11 4.27 -2.73
N GLY A 328 9.80 4.74 -3.76
CA GLY A 328 9.17 5.03 -5.06
C GLY A 328 8.53 3.79 -5.68
N THR A 329 9.20 2.64 -5.61
CA THR A 329 8.70 1.38 -6.17
C THR A 329 7.46 0.89 -5.41
N ALA A 330 7.49 0.91 -4.08
CA ALA A 330 6.36 0.46 -3.28
C ALA A 330 5.11 1.33 -3.51
N ILE A 331 5.27 2.65 -3.61
CA ILE A 331 4.15 3.57 -3.88
C ILE A 331 3.63 3.41 -5.31
N ALA A 332 4.50 3.35 -6.31
CA ALA A 332 4.08 3.14 -7.70
C ALA A 332 3.30 1.83 -7.85
N LEU A 333 3.78 0.74 -7.23
CA LEU A 333 3.08 -0.53 -7.18
C LEU A 333 1.71 -0.41 -6.50
N THR A 334 1.64 0.27 -5.35
CA THR A 334 0.36 0.48 -4.66
C THR A 334 -0.65 1.16 -5.57
N ILE A 335 -0.25 2.24 -6.28
CA ILE A 335 -1.13 2.97 -7.20
C ILE A 335 -1.59 2.06 -8.36
N LEU A 336 -0.64 1.38 -9.02
CA LEU A 336 -0.93 0.54 -10.19
C LEU A 336 -1.77 -0.69 -9.84
N GLN A 337 -1.68 -1.17 -8.60
CA GLN A 337 -2.39 -2.38 -8.15
C GLN A 337 -3.76 -2.11 -7.51
N LEU A 338 -4.20 -0.86 -7.33
CA LEU A 338 -5.52 -0.57 -6.76
C LEU A 338 -6.65 -1.34 -7.45
N PRO A 339 -6.71 -1.45 -8.80
CA PRO A 339 -7.79 -2.17 -9.48
C PRO A 339 -7.83 -3.68 -9.21
N TYR A 340 -6.76 -4.29 -8.70
CA TYR A 340 -6.77 -5.71 -8.32
C TYR A 340 -7.57 -5.97 -7.04
N ALA A 341 -7.82 -4.93 -6.23
CA ALA A 341 -8.70 -4.97 -5.06
C ALA A 341 -8.36 -6.04 -4.00
N TYR A 342 -7.08 -6.43 -3.90
CA TYR A 342 -6.66 -7.45 -2.94
C TYR A 342 -6.57 -6.95 -1.49
N LEU A 343 -6.40 -5.64 -1.28
CA LEU A 343 -6.16 -5.08 0.05
C LEU A 343 -7.41 -4.40 0.61
N PRO A 344 -8.00 -4.93 1.71
CA PRO A 344 -9.18 -4.36 2.36
C PRO A 344 -9.05 -2.89 2.75
N ILE A 345 -7.86 -2.45 3.16
CA ILE A 345 -7.63 -1.05 3.55
C ILE A 345 -7.91 -0.05 2.42
N TYR A 346 -7.77 -0.45 1.18
CA TYR A 346 -8.01 0.41 0.02
C TYR A 346 -9.43 0.29 -0.54
N GLN A 347 -10.27 -0.59 0.03
CA GLN A 347 -11.66 -0.75 -0.37
C GLN A 347 -12.59 0.21 0.40
N ARG A 348 -13.73 0.54 -0.24
CA ARG A 348 -14.81 1.37 0.36
C ARG A 348 -15.62 0.59 1.39
#